data_90a1789b960678e6f76c459c1f95260f
#
_entry.id   90a1789b960678e6f76c459c1f95260f
#
_cell.length_a   1.000
_cell.length_b   1.000
_cell.length_c   1.000
_cell.angle_alpha   90.00
_cell.angle_beta   90.00
_cell.angle_gamma   90.00
#
_symmetry.space_group_name_H-M   'P 1'
#
loop_
_entity.id
_entity.type
_entity.pdbx_description
1 polymer ?
#
loop_
_entity_poly.entity_id
_entity_poly.type
_entity_poly.pdbx_seq_one_letter_code
_entity_poly.pdbx_strand_id
1 'polypeptide(L)'
;MSNAAPPSWPCLRCGTRNLATASLCARCGAPRGARGTARRRVRESGSPGFAAVLSALLPGLGQVYEERWVRGILLLILPMFAFTLVGAFVAIADPLTSFVLRNAPFVIFLVVGTALAFHLYVVADAFAGRMHSLRGRHLIDYAVLGLLTLALIFGYTTIYRQSAPWASLAARLFAPFASSHTPGGTPLDPAAPDWTGSERLNVLLMGVDTREGDKTDQNTDTMLVLSLDPVNRTASMLSLPRDIYIDRPGTYQGKINAAFAFGGASLVRKVVGDMLGIPIHSYTLVNFDAFNRIIDGVGGVIVDAKRPVRDEAYPTADFGVERIDILPGPQLMHGDIALKYARSRHDSNDYSRAKRQQEVIGALRSRLSQPEALRTIPSLMDNVGTSVETDFDPANALPLARTGTGVDSSAITSEVLYPCGGDYPHCELSSNSDNGFYLFPDRRKVLELAAQLFYDPRIRQEAAQVEIQNSGARAGSARDVADRLALRAYGIIGVTDGASAKSAVVLRNTSKRYTADQLARALGNIPIETASGGGSGPDIIVRIGSDFRGFATDLTR
;
A
#
# COMPACT_ATOMS: atom_id res chain seq x y z
N MET A 1 54.45 69.49 -61.46
CA MET A 1 53.71 68.31 -61.84
C MET A 1 53.17 67.65 -60.55
N SER A 2 51.89 67.80 -60.27
CA SER A 2 51.21 67.28 -59.07
C SER A 2 50.94 65.78 -59.26
N ASN A 3 51.64 64.95 -58.48
CA ASN A 3 51.38 63.51 -58.44
C ASN A 3 50.12 63.22 -57.56
N ALA A 4 48.93 63.34 -58.17
CA ALA A 4 47.73 62.92 -57.56
C ALA A 4 47.69 61.37 -57.53
N ALA A 5 47.58 60.75 -56.35
CA ALA A 5 47.43 59.31 -56.22
C ALA A 5 46.18 58.82 -56.99
N PRO A 6 46.24 57.67 -57.68
CA PRO A 6 45.13 57.21 -58.50
C PRO A 6 43.88 57.01 -57.64
N PRO A 7 42.70 57.35 -58.14
CA PRO A 7 41.47 57.22 -57.42
C PRO A 7 41.25 55.74 -57.00
N SER A 8 40.90 55.51 -55.69
CA SER A 8 40.74 54.18 -55.12
C SER A 8 39.43 54.08 -54.31
N TRP A 9 38.88 52.87 -54.20
CA TRP A 9 37.69 52.61 -53.36
C TRP A 9 38.00 51.58 -52.28
N PRO A 10 37.53 51.76 -51.02
CA PRO A 10 37.67 50.76 -49.95
C PRO A 10 36.57 49.68 -50.06
N CYS A 11 36.94 48.42 -49.96
CA CYS A 11 36.01 47.33 -49.94
C CYS A 11 35.26 47.30 -48.58
N LEU A 12 33.93 47.38 -48.59
CA LEU A 12 33.11 47.41 -47.42
C LEU A 12 33.08 46.04 -46.68
N ARG A 13 33.59 44.97 -47.34
CA ARG A 13 33.63 43.60 -46.74
C ARG A 13 34.95 43.29 -46.01
N CYS A 14 36.10 43.77 -46.53
CA CYS A 14 37.40 43.41 -45.95
C CYS A 14 38.35 44.64 -45.75
N GLY A 15 37.91 45.86 -46.01
CA GLY A 15 38.67 47.07 -45.78
C GLY A 15 39.83 47.34 -46.82
N THR A 16 40.10 46.42 -47.74
CA THR A 16 41.19 46.58 -48.73
C THR A 16 40.89 47.71 -49.72
N ARG A 17 41.84 48.63 -49.95
CA ARG A 17 41.71 49.65 -50.97
C ARG A 17 42.00 49.06 -52.36
N ASN A 18 41.11 49.28 -53.30
CA ASN A 18 41.17 48.78 -54.68
C ASN A 18 41.24 49.93 -55.64
N LEU A 19 41.83 49.74 -56.84
CA LEU A 19 41.85 50.74 -57.87
C LEU A 19 40.44 51.13 -58.33
N ALA A 20 40.21 52.37 -58.70
CA ALA A 20 38.90 52.86 -59.11
C ALA A 20 38.28 52.07 -60.29
N THR A 21 39.08 51.46 -61.09
CA THR A 21 38.71 50.67 -62.28
C THR A 21 38.34 49.23 -61.95
N ALA A 22 38.66 48.74 -60.73
CA ALA A 22 38.37 47.37 -60.36
C ALA A 22 36.88 47.21 -59.94
N SER A 23 36.17 46.33 -60.61
CA SER A 23 34.76 45.96 -60.29
C SER A 23 34.63 44.98 -59.13
N LEU A 24 35.71 44.26 -58.81
CA LEU A 24 35.78 43.26 -57.71
C LEU A 24 36.94 43.62 -56.76
N CYS A 25 36.79 43.27 -55.47
CA CYS A 25 37.88 43.45 -54.53
C CYS A 25 39.00 42.43 -54.79
N ALA A 26 40.24 42.88 -54.90
CA ALA A 26 41.41 42.04 -55.17
C ALA A 26 41.72 41.05 -54.06
N ARG A 27 41.23 41.29 -52.84
CA ARG A 27 41.49 40.42 -51.68
C ARG A 27 40.37 39.42 -51.37
N CYS A 28 39.10 39.82 -51.54
CA CYS A 28 37.97 38.96 -51.11
C CYS A 28 36.94 38.66 -52.20
N GLY A 29 37.21 39.14 -53.48
CA GLY A 29 36.32 38.90 -54.60
C GLY A 29 34.97 39.62 -54.56
N ALA A 30 34.66 40.40 -53.52
CA ALA A 30 33.38 41.08 -53.38
C ALA A 30 33.19 42.15 -54.41
N PRO A 31 32.04 42.31 -55.14
CA PRO A 31 31.79 43.34 -56.08
C PRO A 31 31.78 44.74 -55.43
N ARG A 32 32.15 45.76 -56.19
CA ARG A 32 32.14 47.16 -55.73
C ARG A 32 30.75 47.58 -55.32
N GLY A 33 30.59 48.05 -54.03
CA GLY A 33 29.31 48.44 -53.48
C GLY A 33 28.52 47.32 -52.83
N ALA A 34 29.02 46.07 -52.81
CA ALA A 34 28.44 45.05 -52.02
C ALA A 34 28.45 45.48 -50.56
N ARG A 35 27.28 45.78 -49.97
CA ARG A 35 27.13 45.99 -48.55
C ARG A 35 27.51 44.67 -47.92
N GLY A 36 28.59 44.68 -47.13
CA GLY A 36 28.87 43.52 -46.27
C GLY A 36 27.63 43.24 -45.47
N THR A 37 27.04 42.06 -45.64
CA THR A 37 26.15 41.55 -44.58
C THR A 37 27.01 41.62 -43.34
N ALA A 38 26.67 42.52 -42.41
CA ALA A 38 27.36 42.63 -41.16
C ALA A 38 27.28 41.21 -40.55
N ARG A 39 28.39 40.45 -40.57
CA ARG A 39 28.53 39.28 -39.73
C ARG A 39 28.28 39.82 -38.33
N ARG A 40 27.10 39.58 -37.83
CA ARG A 40 26.74 39.85 -36.44
C ARG A 40 27.91 39.31 -35.64
N ARG A 41 28.78 40.18 -35.12
CA ARG A 41 29.82 39.78 -34.17
C ARG A 41 29.04 39.18 -33.01
N VAL A 42 28.96 37.86 -33.02
CA VAL A 42 28.48 37.12 -31.83
C VAL A 42 29.42 37.58 -30.73
N ARG A 43 28.85 38.20 -29.72
CA ARG A 43 29.57 38.67 -28.54
C ARG A 43 30.30 37.45 -27.96
N GLU A 44 31.63 37.41 -28.11
CA GLU A 44 32.52 36.32 -27.67
C GLU A 44 32.69 36.28 -26.14
N SER A 45 31.62 36.49 -25.39
CA SER A 45 31.67 36.54 -23.93
C SER A 45 30.89 35.40 -23.33
N GLY A 46 31.41 34.17 -23.38
CA GLY A 46 30.85 33.06 -22.64
C GLY A 46 31.76 31.84 -22.72
N SER A 47 32.06 31.24 -21.59
CA SER A 47 32.89 30.04 -21.47
C SER A 47 32.05 28.79 -21.79
N PRO A 48 32.60 27.77 -22.52
CA PRO A 48 31.99 26.47 -22.71
C PRO A 48 31.65 25.79 -21.39
N GLY A 49 32.53 25.94 -20.38
CA GLY A 49 32.32 25.44 -19.04
C GLY A 49 31.09 26.03 -18.37
N PHE A 50 30.83 27.33 -18.55
CA PHE A 50 29.64 27.97 -17.99
C PHE A 50 28.34 27.48 -18.65
N ALA A 51 28.33 27.27 -19.99
CA ALA A 51 27.17 26.65 -20.65
C ALA A 51 26.90 25.22 -20.14
N ALA A 52 27.98 24.45 -19.90
CA ALA A 52 27.88 23.12 -19.30
C ALA A 52 27.31 23.17 -17.87
N VAL A 53 27.77 24.13 -17.04
CA VAL A 53 27.23 24.33 -15.66
C VAL A 53 25.74 24.63 -15.70
N LEU A 54 25.28 25.52 -16.57
CA LEU A 54 23.87 25.85 -16.71
C LEU A 54 23.03 24.62 -17.11
N SER A 55 23.55 23.80 -18.03
CA SER A 55 22.86 22.57 -18.46
C SER A 55 22.92 21.45 -17.41
N ALA A 56 23.92 21.47 -16.52
CA ALA A 56 24.01 20.54 -15.40
C ALA A 56 23.02 20.91 -14.26
N LEU A 57 22.69 22.20 -14.11
CA LEU A 57 21.67 22.66 -13.17
C LEU A 57 20.26 22.41 -13.69
N LEU A 58 20.01 22.71 -14.95
CA LEU A 58 18.74 22.50 -15.61
C LEU A 58 18.96 22.13 -17.08
N PRO A 59 18.58 20.93 -17.53
CA PRO A 59 18.74 20.49 -18.92
C PRO A 59 18.15 21.50 -19.89
N GLY A 60 18.99 21.94 -20.87
CA GLY A 60 18.57 22.91 -21.88
C GLY A 60 18.97 24.37 -21.62
N LEU A 61 19.29 24.76 -20.37
CA LEU A 61 19.67 26.15 -20.05
C LEU A 61 20.96 26.58 -20.73
N GLY A 62 21.96 25.72 -20.87
CA GLY A 62 23.19 26.00 -21.57
C GLY A 62 22.95 26.28 -23.05
N GLN A 63 22.05 25.56 -23.70
CA GLN A 63 21.65 25.76 -25.08
C GLN A 63 20.90 27.10 -25.25
N VAL A 64 20.06 27.48 -24.29
CA VAL A 64 19.39 28.78 -24.25
C VAL A 64 20.43 29.90 -24.11
N TYR A 65 21.41 29.74 -23.24
CA TYR A 65 22.53 30.67 -23.06
C TYR A 65 23.36 30.83 -24.34
N GLU A 66 23.42 29.78 -25.18
CA GLU A 66 24.06 29.80 -26.49
C GLU A 66 23.20 30.41 -27.62
N GLU A 67 22.07 31.02 -27.28
CA GLU A 67 21.06 31.52 -28.22
C GLU A 67 20.38 30.41 -29.06
N ARG A 68 20.48 29.13 -28.66
CA ARG A 68 19.86 27.97 -29.31
C ARG A 68 18.51 27.65 -28.63
N TRP A 69 17.63 28.65 -28.53
CA TRP A 69 16.40 28.65 -27.74
C TRP A 69 15.50 27.46 -28.01
N VAL A 70 15.21 27.16 -29.29
CA VAL A 70 14.31 26.05 -29.65
C VAL A 70 14.86 24.74 -29.14
N ARG A 71 16.16 24.48 -29.29
CA ARG A 71 16.80 23.26 -28.83
C ARG A 71 16.83 23.17 -27.31
N GLY A 72 17.12 24.27 -26.62
CA GLY A 72 17.13 24.33 -25.19
C GLY A 72 15.75 24.05 -24.59
N ILE A 73 14.69 24.65 -25.11
CA ILE A 73 13.32 24.43 -24.69
C ILE A 73 12.88 22.99 -24.98
N LEU A 74 13.19 22.43 -26.15
CA LEU A 74 12.88 21.05 -26.48
C LEU A 74 13.56 20.04 -25.53
N LEU A 75 14.85 20.28 -25.22
CA LEU A 75 15.60 19.43 -24.28
C LEU A 75 15.05 19.49 -22.83
N LEU A 76 14.37 20.58 -22.47
CA LEU A 76 13.73 20.72 -21.16
C LEU A 76 12.34 20.08 -21.13
N ILE A 77 11.47 20.44 -22.10
CA ILE A 77 10.03 20.11 -22.05
C ILE A 77 9.76 18.69 -22.52
N LEU A 78 10.40 18.22 -23.60
CA LEU A 78 10.08 16.94 -24.23
C LEU A 78 10.30 15.73 -23.30
N PRO A 79 11.41 15.62 -22.54
CA PRO A 79 11.59 14.54 -21.59
C PRO A 79 10.58 14.59 -20.42
N MET A 80 10.27 15.79 -19.93
CA MET A 80 9.26 15.94 -18.87
C MET A 80 7.88 15.49 -19.35
N PHE A 81 7.49 15.90 -20.55
CA PHE A 81 6.22 15.51 -21.16
C PHE A 81 6.16 13.99 -21.41
N ALA A 82 7.23 13.41 -21.98
CA ALA A 82 7.33 11.98 -22.21
C ALA A 82 7.23 11.17 -20.90
N PHE A 83 7.95 11.61 -19.85
CA PHE A 83 7.92 10.97 -18.54
C PHE A 83 6.51 11.03 -17.92
N THR A 84 5.85 12.19 -17.99
CA THR A 84 4.49 12.37 -17.47
C THR A 84 3.49 11.50 -18.24
N LEU A 85 3.59 11.42 -19.55
CA LEU A 85 2.71 10.61 -20.39
C LEU A 85 2.88 9.11 -20.11
N VAL A 86 4.12 8.64 -20.03
CA VAL A 86 4.43 7.23 -19.71
C VAL A 86 3.94 6.91 -18.28
N GLY A 87 4.19 7.78 -17.31
CA GLY A 87 3.71 7.60 -15.94
C GLY A 87 2.19 7.54 -15.84
N ALA A 88 1.49 8.42 -16.56
CA ALA A 88 0.02 8.40 -16.62
C ALA A 88 -0.51 7.13 -17.28
N PHE A 89 0.12 6.68 -18.37
CA PHE A 89 -0.26 5.44 -19.05
C PHE A 89 -0.05 4.22 -18.18
N VAL A 90 1.10 4.12 -17.49
CA VAL A 90 1.37 3.05 -16.52
C VAL A 90 0.34 3.06 -15.39
N ALA A 91 -0.04 4.23 -14.87
CA ALA A 91 -0.98 4.35 -13.76
C ALA A 91 -2.43 3.95 -14.10
N ILE A 92 -2.80 3.96 -15.39
CA ILE A 92 -4.16 3.62 -15.85
C ILE A 92 -4.26 2.15 -16.28
N ALA A 93 -3.16 1.54 -16.71
CA ALA A 93 -3.15 0.18 -17.26
C ALA A 93 -2.73 -0.84 -16.18
N ASP A 94 -3.68 -1.46 -15.50
CA ASP A 94 -3.44 -2.43 -14.41
C ASP A 94 -2.38 -3.51 -14.73
N PRO A 95 -2.40 -4.21 -15.90
CA PRO A 95 -1.39 -5.22 -16.19
C PRO A 95 0.01 -4.63 -16.33
N LEU A 96 0.12 -3.39 -16.85
CA LEU A 96 1.40 -2.71 -16.99
C LEU A 96 1.92 -2.18 -15.65
N THR A 97 1.04 -1.68 -14.80
CA THR A 97 1.37 -1.27 -13.43
C THR A 97 1.93 -2.46 -12.66
N SER A 98 1.27 -3.61 -12.68
CA SER A 98 1.73 -4.84 -12.05
C SER A 98 3.08 -5.29 -12.60
N PHE A 99 3.29 -5.24 -13.92
CA PHE A 99 4.57 -5.57 -14.55
C PHE A 99 5.69 -4.64 -14.09
N VAL A 100 5.45 -3.31 -14.10
CA VAL A 100 6.42 -2.29 -13.66
C VAL A 100 6.81 -2.50 -12.19
N LEU A 101 5.84 -2.74 -11.32
CA LEU A 101 6.08 -2.94 -9.90
C LEU A 101 6.83 -4.24 -9.61
N ARG A 102 6.51 -5.34 -10.31
CA ARG A 102 7.26 -6.62 -10.19
C ARG A 102 8.72 -6.48 -10.64
N ASN A 103 8.98 -5.64 -11.63
CA ASN A 103 10.32 -5.42 -12.16
C ASN A 103 10.90 -4.08 -11.71
N ALA A 104 10.41 -3.52 -10.61
CA ALA A 104 10.77 -2.18 -10.15
C ALA A 104 12.28 -1.93 -10.02
N PRO A 105 13.14 -2.86 -9.52
CA PRO A 105 14.58 -2.65 -9.48
C PRO A 105 15.19 -2.44 -10.87
N PHE A 106 14.78 -3.23 -11.85
CA PHE A 106 15.23 -3.09 -13.24
C PHE A 106 14.69 -1.81 -13.88
N VAL A 107 13.41 -1.48 -13.65
CA VAL A 107 12.78 -0.26 -14.17
C VAL A 107 13.46 0.99 -13.60
N ILE A 108 13.73 1.04 -12.30
CA ILE A 108 14.44 2.17 -11.67
C ILE A 108 15.87 2.27 -12.20
N PHE A 109 16.59 1.16 -12.34
CA PHE A 109 17.92 1.15 -12.96
C PHE A 109 17.88 1.75 -14.37
N LEU A 110 16.92 1.33 -15.18
CA LEU A 110 16.76 1.81 -16.55
C LEU A 110 16.37 3.31 -16.59
N VAL A 111 15.45 3.76 -15.73
CA VAL A 111 15.01 5.16 -15.66
C VAL A 111 16.13 6.06 -15.19
N VAL A 112 16.82 5.70 -14.11
CA VAL A 112 17.93 6.51 -13.57
C VAL A 112 19.10 6.52 -14.55
N GLY A 113 19.43 5.37 -15.17
CA GLY A 113 20.49 5.26 -16.16
C GLY A 113 20.22 6.07 -17.42
N THR A 114 19.00 6.00 -17.96
CA THR A 114 18.60 6.83 -19.13
C THR A 114 18.57 8.31 -18.80
N ALA A 115 18.10 8.69 -17.62
CA ALA A 115 18.10 10.08 -17.18
C ALA A 115 19.53 10.63 -17.02
N LEU A 116 20.45 9.84 -16.45
CA LEU A 116 21.87 10.20 -16.38
C LEU A 116 22.49 10.36 -17.80
N ALA A 117 22.28 9.37 -18.67
CA ALA A 117 22.80 9.40 -20.03
C ALA A 117 22.28 10.63 -20.81
N PHE A 118 20.99 10.91 -20.70
CA PHE A 118 20.37 12.10 -21.27
C PHE A 118 20.98 13.38 -20.69
N HIS A 119 21.14 13.48 -19.38
CA HIS A 119 21.69 14.67 -18.73
C HIS A 119 23.14 14.92 -19.14
N LEU A 120 23.97 13.87 -19.18
CA LEU A 120 25.35 13.94 -19.68
C LEU A 120 25.40 14.37 -21.15
N TYR A 121 24.49 13.85 -21.99
CA TYR A 121 24.36 14.29 -23.38
C TYR A 121 24.05 15.78 -23.47
N VAL A 122 23.11 16.30 -22.69
CA VAL A 122 22.71 17.72 -22.72
C VAL A 122 23.87 18.63 -22.29
N VAL A 123 24.61 18.22 -21.24
CA VAL A 123 25.79 18.94 -20.75
C VAL A 123 26.92 18.94 -21.82
N ALA A 124 27.17 17.77 -22.42
CA ALA A 124 28.19 17.64 -23.49
C ALA A 124 27.81 18.44 -24.74
N ASP A 125 26.53 18.46 -25.13
CA ASP A 125 26.06 19.25 -26.28
C ASP A 125 26.19 20.76 -26.05
N ALA A 126 25.87 21.24 -24.83
CA ALA A 126 26.08 22.63 -24.44
C ALA A 126 27.58 22.99 -24.47
N PHE A 127 28.44 22.12 -23.97
CA PHE A 127 29.89 22.31 -24.00
C PHE A 127 30.42 22.34 -25.43
N ALA A 128 30.03 21.37 -26.26
CA ALA A 128 30.50 21.23 -27.65
C ALA A 128 30.02 22.38 -28.57
N GLY A 129 28.78 22.85 -28.37
CA GLY A 129 28.20 23.93 -29.14
C GLY A 129 29.05 25.20 -29.14
N ARG A 130 29.66 25.53 -28.02
CA ARG A 130 30.51 26.70 -27.84
C ARG A 130 31.95 26.45 -28.26
N MET A 131 32.44 25.21 -28.14
CA MET A 131 33.83 24.88 -28.53
C MET A 131 34.18 25.16 -30.01
N HIS A 132 33.22 25.04 -30.90
CA HIS A 132 33.44 25.31 -32.33
C HIS A 132 33.68 26.79 -32.63
N SER A 133 33.35 27.71 -31.72
CA SER A 133 33.49 29.15 -31.89
C SER A 133 34.76 29.74 -31.27
N LEU A 134 35.48 28.98 -30.43
CA LEU A 134 36.63 29.48 -29.68
C LEU A 134 37.96 28.89 -30.19
N ARG A 135 38.91 29.75 -30.55
CA ARG A 135 40.31 29.43 -30.93
C ARG A 135 41.24 29.33 -29.71
N GLY A 136 40.81 28.77 -28.62
CA GLY A 136 41.65 28.59 -27.44
C GLY A 136 41.12 27.45 -26.58
N ARG A 137 41.94 26.42 -26.33
CA ARG A 137 41.62 25.34 -25.41
C ARG A 137 41.96 25.80 -23.99
N HIS A 138 40.95 26.11 -23.21
CA HIS A 138 41.16 26.40 -21.79
C HIS A 138 41.08 25.10 -21.00
N LEU A 139 42.20 24.68 -20.42
CA LEU A 139 42.28 23.48 -19.56
C LEU A 139 41.21 23.50 -18.44
N ILE A 140 40.88 24.71 -18.00
CA ILE A 140 39.82 24.94 -16.97
C ILE A 140 38.45 24.49 -17.43
N ASP A 141 38.04 24.72 -18.70
CA ASP A 141 36.73 24.32 -19.21
C ASP A 141 36.57 22.78 -19.22
N TYR A 142 37.65 22.06 -19.60
CA TYR A 142 37.65 20.59 -19.52
C TYR A 142 37.66 20.08 -18.08
N ALA A 143 38.36 20.75 -17.16
CA ALA A 143 38.33 20.41 -15.74
C ALA A 143 36.92 20.59 -15.16
N VAL A 144 36.24 21.69 -15.53
CA VAL A 144 34.84 21.94 -15.16
C VAL A 144 33.92 20.85 -15.69
N LEU A 145 34.07 20.49 -16.99
CA LEU A 145 33.27 19.40 -17.57
C LEU A 145 33.49 18.05 -16.82
N GLY A 146 34.74 17.72 -16.52
CA GLY A 146 35.08 16.51 -15.76
C GLY A 146 34.46 16.51 -14.37
N LEU A 147 34.57 17.65 -13.66
CA LEU A 147 33.97 17.80 -12.33
C LEU A 147 32.43 17.66 -12.36
N LEU A 148 31.79 18.31 -13.35
CA LEU A 148 30.32 18.18 -13.52
C LEU A 148 29.90 16.76 -13.85
N THR A 149 30.63 16.07 -14.71
CA THR A 149 30.37 14.67 -15.04
C THR A 149 30.44 13.80 -13.80
N LEU A 150 31.49 13.96 -12.98
CA LEU A 150 31.62 13.24 -11.69
C LEU A 150 30.50 13.59 -10.71
N ALA A 151 30.13 14.86 -10.60
CA ALA A 151 29.06 15.31 -9.72
C ALA A 151 27.69 14.73 -10.16
N LEU A 152 27.42 14.69 -11.46
CA LEU A 152 26.19 14.07 -11.99
C LEU A 152 26.17 12.57 -11.73
N ILE A 153 27.26 11.85 -12.01
CA ILE A 153 27.36 10.42 -11.72
C ILE A 153 27.14 10.16 -10.23
N PHE A 154 27.78 10.94 -9.36
CA PHE A 154 27.61 10.83 -7.91
C PHE A 154 26.15 11.09 -7.49
N GLY A 155 25.52 12.16 -8.00
CA GLY A 155 24.12 12.50 -7.70
C GLY A 155 23.16 11.40 -8.14
N TYR A 156 23.27 10.92 -9.37
CA TYR A 156 22.40 9.87 -9.90
C TYR A 156 22.63 8.50 -9.23
N THR A 157 23.88 8.17 -8.89
CA THR A 157 24.16 6.95 -8.10
C THR A 157 23.58 7.05 -6.70
N THR A 158 23.60 8.23 -6.07
CA THR A 158 22.96 8.45 -4.77
C THR A 158 21.45 8.30 -4.88
N ILE A 159 20.81 8.88 -5.89
CA ILE A 159 19.38 8.71 -6.17
C ILE A 159 19.05 7.21 -6.35
N TYR A 160 19.82 6.50 -7.16
CA TYR A 160 19.65 5.06 -7.38
C TYR A 160 19.77 4.28 -6.06
N ARG A 161 20.82 4.53 -5.27
CA ARG A 161 21.04 3.84 -3.98
C ARG A 161 19.91 4.09 -2.97
N GLN A 162 19.30 5.27 -2.98
CA GLN A 162 18.16 5.58 -2.12
C GLN A 162 16.84 4.99 -2.65
N SER A 163 16.67 4.87 -3.96
CA SER A 163 15.45 4.34 -4.57
C SER A 163 15.45 2.81 -4.73
N ALA A 164 16.62 2.17 -4.83
CA ALA A 164 16.75 0.72 -5.02
C ALA A 164 16.08 -0.12 -3.89
N PRO A 165 16.19 0.24 -2.59
CA PRO A 165 15.46 -0.46 -1.53
C PRO A 165 13.94 -0.38 -1.70
N TRP A 166 13.39 0.77 -2.10
CA TRP A 166 11.96 0.91 -2.38
C TRP A 166 11.53 0.10 -3.60
N ALA A 167 12.38 0.02 -4.62
CA ALA A 167 12.14 -0.80 -5.79
C ALA A 167 12.16 -2.30 -5.47
N SER A 168 13.09 -2.75 -4.64
CA SER A 168 13.16 -4.14 -4.20
C SER A 168 11.96 -4.50 -3.34
N LEU A 169 11.52 -3.59 -2.46
CA LEU A 169 10.29 -3.73 -1.71
C LEU A 169 9.08 -3.87 -2.63
N ALA A 170 8.91 -2.98 -3.61
CA ALA A 170 7.82 -3.06 -4.57
C ALA A 170 7.85 -4.40 -5.32
N ALA A 171 9.00 -4.81 -5.84
CA ALA A 171 9.14 -6.08 -6.56
C ALA A 171 8.73 -7.29 -5.70
N ARG A 172 9.06 -7.30 -4.41
CA ARG A 172 8.66 -8.38 -3.48
C ARG A 172 7.18 -8.34 -3.16
N LEU A 173 6.63 -7.15 -2.89
CA LEU A 173 5.21 -6.98 -2.61
C LEU A 173 4.33 -7.37 -3.80
N PHE A 174 4.81 -7.20 -5.04
CA PHE A 174 4.09 -7.55 -6.27
C PHE A 174 4.60 -8.85 -6.91
N ALA A 175 5.53 -9.58 -6.28
CA ALA A 175 5.87 -10.93 -6.69
C ALA A 175 4.65 -11.84 -6.52
N PRO A 176 4.35 -12.74 -7.49
CA PRO A 176 3.33 -13.76 -7.24
C PRO A 176 3.78 -14.57 -6.02
N PHE A 177 2.96 -14.57 -4.96
CA PHE A 177 3.22 -15.43 -3.82
C PHE A 177 3.25 -16.88 -4.34
N ALA A 178 4.40 -17.51 -4.22
CA ALA A 178 4.47 -18.95 -4.36
C ALA A 178 3.51 -19.49 -3.28
N SER A 179 2.44 -20.14 -3.71
CA SER A 179 1.49 -20.80 -2.80
C SER A 179 2.30 -21.61 -1.80
N SER A 180 2.36 -21.13 -0.56
CA SER A 180 3.07 -21.78 0.51
C SER A 180 2.54 -23.18 0.67
N HIS A 181 3.45 -24.11 0.76
CA HIS A 181 3.26 -25.54 0.82
C HIS A 181 2.23 -25.89 1.90
N THR A 182 1.09 -26.39 1.47
CA THR A 182 0.20 -27.14 2.34
C THR A 182 0.82 -28.51 2.55
N PRO A 183 1.22 -28.91 3.76
CA PRO A 183 1.63 -30.29 4.00
C PRO A 183 0.40 -31.19 3.82
N GLY A 184 0.28 -31.84 2.66
CA GLY A 184 -0.52 -33.04 2.46
C GLY A 184 -2.05 -32.94 2.48
N GLY A 185 -2.66 -31.74 2.40
CA GLY A 185 -4.11 -31.56 2.33
C GLY A 185 -4.57 -31.10 0.96
N THR A 186 -5.69 -31.63 0.49
CA THR A 186 -6.44 -31.13 -0.66
C THR A 186 -6.69 -29.62 -0.45
N PRO A 187 -6.44 -28.72 -1.41
CA PRO A 187 -6.70 -27.30 -1.20
C PRO A 187 -8.19 -27.06 -0.96
N LEU A 188 -8.56 -26.80 0.29
CA LEU A 188 -9.83 -26.17 0.64
C LEU A 188 -9.67 -24.67 0.42
N ASP A 189 -9.45 -24.26 -0.84
CA ASP A 189 -9.29 -22.86 -1.19
C ASP A 189 -10.55 -22.31 -1.86
N PRO A 190 -11.46 -21.68 -1.11
CA PRO A 190 -12.23 -20.61 -1.69
C PRO A 190 -11.28 -19.41 -1.80
N ALA A 191 -11.08 -18.89 -2.99
CA ALA A 191 -10.33 -17.66 -3.23
C ALA A 191 -10.69 -16.62 -2.17
N ALA A 192 -9.68 -15.95 -1.59
CA ALA A 192 -9.94 -14.88 -0.64
C ALA A 192 -10.92 -13.89 -1.26
N PRO A 193 -11.94 -13.43 -0.52
CA PRO A 193 -12.85 -12.43 -1.05
C PRO A 193 -12.05 -11.19 -1.44
N ASP A 194 -12.23 -10.72 -2.67
CA ASP A 194 -11.56 -9.54 -3.17
C ASP A 194 -11.97 -8.31 -2.36
N TRP A 195 -10.98 -7.54 -1.93
CA TRP A 195 -11.24 -6.25 -1.30
C TRP A 195 -11.30 -5.15 -2.37
N THR A 196 -12.43 -4.45 -2.45
CA THR A 196 -12.68 -3.42 -3.46
C THR A 196 -12.11 -2.03 -3.09
N GLY A 197 -11.53 -1.87 -1.90
CA GLY A 197 -10.96 -0.61 -1.41
C GLY A 197 -11.96 0.32 -0.71
N SER A 198 -13.25 0.05 -0.78
CA SER A 198 -14.32 0.88 -0.16
C SER A 198 -15.03 0.23 1.02
N GLU A 199 -14.95 -1.08 1.15
CA GLU A 199 -15.50 -1.85 2.26
C GLU A 199 -14.49 -2.02 3.39
N ARG A 200 -14.94 -2.50 4.54
CA ARG A 200 -14.03 -2.86 5.63
C ARG A 200 -13.06 -3.95 5.18
N LEU A 201 -11.78 -3.71 5.40
CA LEU A 201 -10.73 -4.71 5.22
C LEU A 201 -10.56 -5.50 6.50
N ASN A 202 -10.79 -6.81 6.46
CA ASN A 202 -10.57 -7.71 7.59
C ASN A 202 -9.34 -8.57 7.31
N VAL A 203 -8.34 -8.48 8.18
CA VAL A 203 -7.08 -9.22 8.10
C VAL A 203 -6.93 -10.09 9.34
N LEU A 204 -6.64 -11.37 9.13
CA LEU A 204 -6.34 -12.31 10.22
C LEU A 204 -4.83 -12.29 10.49
N LEU A 205 -4.44 -11.77 11.65
CA LEU A 205 -3.06 -11.84 12.13
C LEU A 205 -2.89 -13.12 12.95
N MET A 206 -1.87 -13.90 12.60
CA MET A 206 -1.55 -15.15 13.30
C MET A 206 -0.09 -15.12 13.76
N GLY A 207 0.14 -15.53 15.00
CA GLY A 207 1.48 -15.72 15.56
C GLY A 207 1.78 -17.19 15.76
N VAL A 208 2.93 -17.64 15.27
CA VAL A 208 3.41 -19.02 15.45
C VAL A 208 4.70 -19.03 16.25
N ASP A 209 4.83 -20.02 17.15
CA ASP A 209 6.08 -20.26 17.90
C ASP A 209 7.02 -21.16 17.09
N THR A 210 7.30 -20.79 15.84
CA THR A 210 8.27 -21.48 15.02
C THR A 210 9.55 -20.66 14.96
N ARG A 211 10.69 -21.33 15.19
CA ARG A 211 12.03 -20.77 14.99
C ARG A 211 12.49 -21.03 13.57
N GLU A 212 13.44 -20.25 13.10
CA GLU A 212 13.99 -20.41 11.76
C GLU A 212 14.58 -21.84 11.64
N GLY A 213 13.98 -22.67 10.77
CA GLY A 213 14.38 -24.07 10.53
C GLY A 213 13.53 -25.13 11.26
N ASP A 214 12.72 -24.80 12.24
CA ASP A 214 11.81 -25.74 12.91
C ASP A 214 10.39 -25.67 12.31
N LYS A 215 9.92 -26.78 11.74
CA LYS A 215 8.57 -26.92 11.17
C LYS A 215 7.67 -27.87 11.96
N THR A 216 8.09 -28.29 13.16
CA THR A 216 7.42 -29.36 13.88
C THR A 216 6.22 -28.89 14.68
N ASP A 217 6.19 -27.67 15.21
CA ASP A 217 5.02 -27.09 15.88
C ASP A 217 4.40 -25.97 15.05
N GLN A 218 3.29 -26.30 14.38
CA GLN A 218 2.57 -25.39 13.50
C GLN A 218 1.27 -24.85 14.15
N ASN A 219 1.16 -24.88 15.48
CA ASN A 219 0.02 -24.31 16.17
C ASN A 219 0.11 -22.79 16.24
N THR A 220 -1.00 -22.11 16.02
CA THR A 220 -1.08 -20.67 16.17
C THR A 220 -1.36 -20.28 17.61
N ASP A 221 -0.40 -19.66 18.29
CA ASP A 221 -0.54 -19.22 19.69
C ASP A 221 -1.23 -17.85 19.82
N THR A 222 -1.26 -17.09 18.76
CA THR A 222 -1.92 -15.78 18.66
C THR A 222 -2.81 -15.75 17.43
N MET A 223 -4.06 -15.38 17.60
CA MET A 223 -5.00 -15.11 16.53
C MET A 223 -5.74 -13.82 16.82
N LEU A 224 -5.69 -12.88 15.89
CA LEU A 224 -6.32 -11.57 16.02
C LEU A 224 -6.90 -11.15 14.68
N VAL A 225 -8.16 -10.74 14.68
CA VAL A 225 -8.78 -10.12 13.50
C VAL A 225 -8.63 -8.61 13.62
N LEU A 226 -7.92 -8.03 12.68
CA LEU A 226 -7.81 -6.59 12.48
C LEU A 226 -8.79 -6.17 11.38
N SER A 227 -9.67 -5.24 11.68
CA SER A 227 -10.63 -4.68 10.74
C SER A 227 -10.39 -3.19 10.57
N LEU A 228 -10.23 -2.75 9.33
CA LEU A 228 -10.02 -1.35 8.98
C LEU A 228 -11.16 -0.85 8.10
N ASP A 229 -11.81 0.23 8.52
CA ASP A 229 -12.84 0.91 7.75
C ASP A 229 -12.23 2.12 7.02
N PRO A 230 -12.04 2.05 5.69
CA PRO A 230 -11.39 3.12 4.94
C PRO A 230 -12.28 4.36 4.80
N VAL A 231 -13.60 4.20 4.89
CA VAL A 231 -14.56 5.29 4.71
C VAL A 231 -14.71 6.10 6.00
N ASN A 232 -14.92 5.42 7.13
CA ASN A 232 -15.12 6.06 8.43
C ASN A 232 -13.81 6.30 9.19
N ARG A 233 -12.67 5.81 8.68
CA ARG A 233 -11.35 5.88 9.32
C ARG A 233 -11.38 5.33 10.76
N THR A 234 -11.99 4.17 10.93
CA THR A 234 -12.03 3.45 12.20
C THR A 234 -11.36 2.11 12.06
N ALA A 235 -10.82 1.58 13.14
CA ALA A 235 -10.28 0.24 13.18
C ALA A 235 -10.84 -0.54 14.37
N SER A 236 -10.90 -1.86 14.24
CA SER A 236 -11.28 -2.75 15.32
C SER A 236 -10.33 -3.93 15.39
N MET A 237 -10.02 -4.38 16.59
CA MET A 237 -9.21 -5.56 16.85
C MET A 237 -9.99 -6.52 17.73
N LEU A 238 -10.04 -7.79 17.34
CA LEU A 238 -10.64 -8.86 18.14
C LEU A 238 -9.65 -10.01 18.28
N SER A 239 -9.19 -10.26 19.49
CA SER A 239 -8.35 -11.43 19.80
C SER A 239 -9.21 -12.66 20.06
N LEU A 240 -8.78 -13.78 19.48
CA LEU A 240 -9.43 -15.08 19.57
C LEU A 240 -8.58 -15.99 20.47
N PRO A 241 -9.12 -16.51 21.60
CA PRO A 241 -8.43 -17.50 22.40
C PRO A 241 -8.13 -18.76 21.61
N ARG A 242 -6.92 -19.29 21.76
CA ARG A 242 -6.42 -20.45 21.01
C ARG A 242 -7.18 -21.75 21.29
N ASP A 243 -7.85 -21.84 22.44
CA ASP A 243 -8.56 -23.02 22.91
C ASP A 243 -10.04 -23.08 22.50
N ILE A 244 -10.49 -22.15 21.63
CA ILE A 244 -11.84 -22.19 21.05
C ILE A 244 -12.01 -23.51 20.29
N TYR A 245 -13.06 -24.25 20.64
CA TYR A 245 -13.44 -25.49 19.95
C TYR A 245 -14.34 -25.17 18.76
N ILE A 246 -13.91 -25.61 17.61
CA ILE A 246 -14.67 -25.52 16.36
C ILE A 246 -15.34 -26.87 16.11
N ASP A 247 -16.63 -26.85 15.95
CA ASP A 247 -17.43 -28.02 15.57
C ASP A 247 -18.11 -27.76 14.21
N ARG A 248 -17.39 -28.08 13.15
CA ARG A 248 -17.86 -27.95 11.75
C ARG A 248 -17.66 -29.26 11.01
N PRO A 249 -18.64 -30.20 11.09
CA PRO A 249 -18.54 -31.46 10.39
C PRO A 249 -18.30 -31.27 8.88
N GLY A 250 -17.35 -32.02 8.34
CA GLY A 250 -16.95 -31.92 6.94
C GLY A 250 -15.98 -30.78 6.59
N THR A 251 -15.71 -29.88 7.55
CA THR A 251 -14.69 -28.83 7.39
C THR A 251 -13.57 -28.98 8.40
N TYR A 252 -13.87 -28.83 9.68
CA TYR A 252 -12.89 -28.94 10.76
C TYR A 252 -13.57 -29.18 12.13
N GLN A 253 -13.00 -30.06 12.93
CA GLN A 253 -13.40 -30.27 14.31
C GLN A 253 -12.15 -30.32 15.19
N GLY A 254 -12.08 -29.44 16.19
CA GLY A 254 -10.93 -29.36 17.10
C GLY A 254 -10.69 -27.94 17.63
N LYS A 255 -9.57 -27.75 18.34
CA LYS A 255 -9.15 -26.42 18.78
C LYS A 255 -8.76 -25.56 17.60
N ILE A 256 -9.15 -24.29 17.63
CA ILE A 256 -8.89 -23.33 16.53
C ILE A 256 -7.39 -23.15 16.23
N ASN A 257 -6.52 -23.25 17.26
CA ASN A 257 -5.07 -23.14 17.09
C ASN A 257 -4.48 -24.29 16.25
N ALA A 258 -5.05 -25.50 16.35
CA ALA A 258 -4.60 -26.65 15.58
C ALA A 258 -5.10 -26.64 14.12
N ALA A 259 -6.08 -25.79 13.78
CA ALA A 259 -6.60 -25.69 12.41
C ALA A 259 -5.51 -25.29 11.40
N PHE A 260 -4.49 -24.51 11.83
CA PHE A 260 -3.36 -24.16 10.97
C PHE A 260 -2.55 -25.38 10.57
N ALA A 261 -2.23 -26.27 11.51
CA ALA A 261 -1.51 -27.51 11.22
C ALA A 261 -2.32 -28.46 10.29
N PHE A 262 -3.65 -28.38 10.34
CA PHE A 262 -4.56 -29.23 9.57
C PHE A 262 -4.75 -28.79 8.11
N GLY A 263 -4.91 -27.47 7.87
CA GLY A 263 -5.26 -26.94 6.56
C GLY A 263 -4.65 -25.56 6.26
N GLY A 264 -3.59 -25.18 7.00
CA GLY A 264 -2.88 -23.93 6.80
C GLY A 264 -3.73 -22.69 7.08
N ALA A 265 -3.24 -21.54 6.63
CA ALA A 265 -3.88 -20.24 6.83
C ALA A 265 -5.29 -20.17 6.19
N SER A 266 -5.50 -20.82 5.04
CA SER A 266 -6.80 -20.85 4.36
C SER A 266 -7.89 -21.49 5.22
N LEU A 267 -7.59 -22.59 5.92
CA LEU A 267 -8.57 -23.22 6.83
C LEU A 267 -8.86 -22.33 8.03
N VAL A 268 -7.83 -21.74 8.65
CA VAL A 268 -8.04 -20.84 9.80
C VAL A 268 -8.88 -19.65 9.38
N ARG A 269 -8.57 -19.02 8.23
CA ARG A 269 -9.33 -17.91 7.65
C ARG A 269 -10.80 -18.27 7.49
N LYS A 270 -11.08 -19.44 6.87
CA LYS A 270 -12.45 -19.92 6.68
C LYS A 270 -13.17 -20.12 8.01
N VAL A 271 -12.55 -20.82 8.93
CA VAL A 271 -13.15 -21.14 10.24
C VAL A 271 -13.44 -19.86 11.05
N VAL A 272 -12.50 -18.90 11.06
CA VAL A 272 -12.68 -17.60 11.73
C VAL A 272 -13.77 -16.78 11.05
N GLY A 273 -13.76 -16.70 9.73
CA GLY A 273 -14.78 -15.99 8.96
C GLY A 273 -16.18 -16.53 9.21
N ASP A 274 -16.33 -17.85 9.21
CA ASP A 274 -17.61 -18.54 9.50
C ASP A 274 -18.06 -18.32 10.95
N MET A 275 -17.14 -18.32 11.92
CA MET A 275 -17.44 -18.09 13.33
C MET A 275 -17.92 -16.67 13.57
N LEU A 276 -17.26 -15.68 12.98
CA LEU A 276 -17.55 -14.26 13.17
C LEU A 276 -18.63 -13.72 12.19
N GLY A 277 -18.99 -14.50 11.17
CA GLY A 277 -19.96 -14.08 10.14
C GLY A 277 -19.46 -12.95 9.24
N ILE A 278 -18.14 -12.77 9.09
CA ILE A 278 -17.51 -11.72 8.29
C ILE A 278 -16.55 -12.31 7.24
N PRO A 279 -16.35 -11.62 6.11
CA PRO A 279 -15.27 -11.99 5.18
C PRO A 279 -13.92 -11.71 5.83
N ILE A 280 -12.99 -12.63 5.73
CA ILE A 280 -11.58 -12.42 6.04
C ILE A 280 -10.84 -12.30 4.70
N HIS A 281 -10.45 -11.07 4.35
CA HIS A 281 -9.89 -10.75 3.03
C HIS A 281 -8.45 -11.24 2.85
N SER A 282 -7.69 -11.23 3.96
CA SER A 282 -6.28 -11.62 3.92
C SER A 282 -5.83 -12.16 5.27
N TYR A 283 -4.71 -12.88 5.27
CA TYR A 283 -4.03 -13.24 6.52
C TYR A 283 -2.59 -12.73 6.54
N THR A 284 -2.04 -12.67 7.73
CA THR A 284 -0.61 -12.43 7.95
C THR A 284 -0.14 -13.34 9.07
N LEU A 285 0.87 -14.16 8.77
CA LEU A 285 1.51 -15.06 9.71
C LEU A 285 2.88 -14.50 10.09
N VAL A 286 3.13 -14.38 11.40
CA VAL A 286 4.35 -13.78 11.95
C VAL A 286 4.96 -14.75 12.96
N ASN A 287 6.23 -15.10 12.80
CA ASN A 287 6.99 -15.80 13.83
C ASN A 287 7.71 -14.82 14.77
N PHE A 288 8.34 -15.31 15.82
CA PHE A 288 8.99 -14.47 16.83
C PHE A 288 10.17 -13.66 16.26
N ASP A 289 10.95 -14.24 15.35
CA ASP A 289 12.07 -13.55 14.73
C ASP A 289 11.59 -12.38 13.86
N ALA A 290 10.51 -12.59 13.09
CA ALA A 290 9.87 -11.54 12.32
C ALA A 290 9.33 -10.43 13.23
N PHE A 291 8.67 -10.81 14.33
CA PHE A 291 8.15 -9.84 15.29
C PHE A 291 9.28 -8.95 15.85
N ASN A 292 10.39 -9.55 16.31
CA ASN A 292 11.54 -8.81 16.80
C ASN A 292 12.11 -7.87 15.74
N ARG A 293 12.32 -8.37 14.51
CA ARG A 293 12.84 -7.57 13.39
C ARG A 293 11.92 -6.42 13.00
N ILE A 294 10.59 -6.62 13.06
CA ILE A 294 9.60 -5.55 12.79
C ILE A 294 9.72 -4.45 13.82
N ILE A 295 9.73 -4.79 15.11
CA ILE A 295 9.80 -3.80 16.19
C ILE A 295 11.15 -3.08 16.17
N ASP A 296 12.26 -3.78 16.02
CA ASP A 296 13.60 -3.18 15.97
C ASP A 296 13.80 -2.34 14.72
N GLY A 297 13.26 -2.78 13.59
CA GLY A 297 13.35 -2.08 12.31
C GLY A 297 12.67 -0.71 12.31
N VAL A 298 11.64 -0.50 13.14
CA VAL A 298 11.03 0.82 13.33
C VAL A 298 11.70 1.63 14.45
N GLY A 299 12.78 1.10 15.06
CA GLY A 299 13.50 1.73 16.15
C GLY A 299 12.84 1.55 17.51
N GLY A 300 12.07 0.49 17.70
CA GLY A 300 11.29 0.20 18.89
C GLY A 300 9.93 0.88 18.93
N VAL A 301 9.10 0.45 19.88
CA VAL A 301 7.73 0.96 20.09
C VAL A 301 7.57 1.49 21.53
N ILE A 302 6.81 2.55 21.71
CA ILE A 302 6.48 3.07 23.04
C ILE A 302 5.19 2.41 23.49
N VAL A 303 5.30 1.52 24.47
CA VAL A 303 4.16 0.83 25.07
C VAL A 303 3.92 1.40 26.47
N ASP A 304 2.69 1.80 26.75
CA ASP A 304 2.26 2.22 28.09
C ASP A 304 1.69 1.01 28.83
N ALA A 305 2.58 0.28 29.52
CA ALA A 305 2.20 -0.90 30.29
C ALA A 305 1.29 -0.49 31.45
N LYS A 306 0.02 -0.93 31.42
CA LYS A 306 -0.99 -0.55 32.41
C LYS A 306 -0.78 -1.22 33.78
N ARG A 307 -0.08 -2.36 33.80
CA ARG A 307 0.23 -3.14 35.01
C ARG A 307 1.65 -3.67 34.88
N PRO A 308 2.33 -3.95 36.02
CA PRO A 308 3.62 -4.62 35.95
C PRO A 308 3.46 -6.02 35.35
N VAL A 309 4.46 -6.47 34.62
CA VAL A 309 4.51 -7.86 34.11
C VAL A 309 5.73 -8.53 34.73
N ARG A 310 5.49 -9.53 35.56
CA ARG A 310 6.51 -10.33 36.24
C ARG A 310 6.38 -11.78 35.83
N ASP A 311 7.46 -12.36 35.38
CA ASP A 311 7.50 -13.76 34.99
C ASP A 311 8.82 -14.35 35.45
N GLU A 312 8.75 -15.23 36.46
CA GLU A 312 9.95 -15.84 37.08
C GLU A 312 10.52 -17.00 36.24
N ALA A 313 9.78 -17.46 35.25
CA ALA A 313 10.16 -18.62 34.44
C ALA A 313 9.79 -18.43 32.96
N TYR A 314 10.12 -17.26 32.40
CA TYR A 314 9.90 -17.00 30.98
C TYR A 314 10.82 -17.90 30.15
N PRO A 315 10.27 -18.68 29.18
CA PRO A 315 11.06 -19.64 28.41
C PRO A 315 12.01 -18.92 27.43
N THR A 316 13.29 -19.27 27.49
CA THR A 316 14.33 -18.76 26.61
C THR A 316 14.51 -19.61 25.35
N ALA A 317 15.28 -19.09 24.38
CA ALA A 317 15.50 -19.75 23.10
C ALA A 317 16.29 -21.06 23.21
N ASP A 318 17.12 -21.22 24.26
CA ASP A 318 17.96 -22.38 24.58
C ASP A 318 17.26 -23.39 25.49
N PHE A 319 15.93 -23.33 25.59
CA PHE A 319 15.10 -24.16 26.49
C PHE A 319 15.34 -23.93 27.99
N GLY A 320 15.99 -22.84 28.35
CA GLY A 320 16.11 -22.36 29.72
C GLY A 320 14.92 -21.49 30.13
N VAL A 321 15.07 -20.85 31.29
CA VAL A 321 14.12 -19.85 31.79
C VAL A 321 14.87 -18.61 32.23
N GLU A 322 14.24 -17.46 32.06
CA GLU A 322 14.73 -16.18 32.59
C GLU A 322 13.63 -15.47 33.36
N ARG A 323 14.03 -14.62 34.30
CA ARG A 323 13.10 -13.72 34.99
C ARG A 323 12.95 -12.45 34.20
N ILE A 324 11.70 -12.04 33.97
CA ILE A 324 11.38 -10.72 33.44
C ILE A 324 10.61 -9.90 34.46
N ASP A 325 10.88 -8.59 34.51
CA ASP A 325 10.18 -7.63 35.35
C ASP A 325 9.99 -6.33 34.55
N ILE A 326 8.79 -6.11 34.02
CA ILE A 326 8.45 -4.93 33.22
C ILE A 326 7.57 -4.03 34.07
N LEU A 327 8.05 -2.84 34.38
CA LEU A 327 7.35 -1.88 35.21
C LEU A 327 6.16 -1.23 34.48
N PRO A 328 5.13 -0.75 35.20
CA PRO A 328 4.05 0.00 34.58
C PRO A 328 4.52 1.37 34.07
N GLY A 329 3.79 1.90 33.08
CA GLY A 329 4.03 3.21 32.48
C GLY A 329 4.58 3.15 31.05
N PRO A 330 4.70 4.32 30.40
CA PRO A 330 5.22 4.41 29.05
C PRO A 330 6.71 4.11 29.01
N GLN A 331 7.11 3.17 28.15
CA GLN A 331 8.50 2.79 27.97
C GLN A 331 8.79 2.36 26.54
N LEU A 332 10.00 2.67 26.07
CA LEU A 332 10.47 2.19 24.78
C LEU A 332 10.83 0.71 24.88
N MET A 333 10.14 -0.11 24.08
CA MET A 333 10.41 -1.53 23.98
C MET A 333 11.01 -1.86 22.61
N HIS A 334 12.18 -2.44 22.59
CA HIS A 334 12.76 -3.10 21.43
C HIS A 334 12.18 -4.50 21.27
N GLY A 335 12.47 -5.18 20.14
CA GLY A 335 11.83 -6.43 19.76
C GLY A 335 11.79 -7.48 20.86
N ASP A 336 12.95 -7.74 21.50
CA ASP A 336 13.05 -8.72 22.59
C ASP A 336 12.13 -8.39 23.77
N ILE A 337 12.14 -7.15 24.26
CA ILE A 337 11.30 -6.72 25.40
C ILE A 337 9.82 -6.70 25.00
N ALA A 338 9.51 -6.21 23.81
CA ALA A 338 8.14 -6.21 23.30
C ALA A 338 7.57 -7.65 23.15
N LEU A 339 8.41 -8.60 22.70
CA LEU A 339 8.05 -10.00 22.61
C LEU A 339 7.80 -10.60 24.00
N LYS A 340 8.71 -10.36 24.97
CA LYS A 340 8.54 -10.78 26.35
C LYS A 340 7.26 -10.23 26.97
N TYR A 341 6.97 -8.94 26.74
CA TYR A 341 5.74 -8.29 27.19
C TYR A 341 4.49 -8.95 26.58
N ALA A 342 4.51 -9.25 25.28
CA ALA A 342 3.39 -9.84 24.55
C ALA A 342 3.19 -11.36 24.82
N ARG A 343 4.20 -12.07 25.36
CA ARG A 343 4.17 -13.54 25.55
C ARG A 343 4.03 -13.98 26.99
N SER A 344 4.51 -13.20 27.97
CA SER A 344 4.50 -13.60 29.39
C SER A 344 3.12 -14.04 29.87
N ARG A 345 3.08 -15.09 30.72
CA ARG A 345 1.83 -15.71 31.19
C ARG A 345 1.80 -16.03 32.68
N HIS A 346 2.95 -16.08 33.37
CA HIS A 346 3.04 -16.63 34.72
C HIS A 346 2.31 -15.80 35.80
N ASP A 347 2.18 -14.49 35.59
CA ASP A 347 1.44 -13.59 36.50
C ASP A 347 0.06 -13.18 35.94
N SER A 348 -0.35 -13.77 34.79
CA SER A 348 -1.53 -13.32 34.07
C SER A 348 -2.19 -14.47 33.29
N ASN A 349 -3.43 -14.26 32.86
CA ASN A 349 -4.17 -15.20 32.03
C ASN A 349 -3.99 -14.90 30.52
N ASP A 350 -4.47 -15.80 29.66
CA ASP A 350 -4.42 -15.66 28.21
C ASP A 350 -5.11 -14.38 27.69
N TYR A 351 -6.10 -13.87 28.40
CA TYR A 351 -6.84 -12.66 28.02
C TYR A 351 -6.00 -11.39 28.27
N SER A 352 -5.26 -11.34 29.38
CA SER A 352 -4.32 -10.27 29.66
C SER A 352 -3.18 -10.26 28.63
N ARG A 353 -2.71 -11.44 28.21
CA ARG A 353 -1.75 -11.59 27.11
C ARG A 353 -2.31 -11.02 25.80
N ALA A 354 -3.54 -11.39 25.44
CA ALA A 354 -4.18 -10.87 24.23
C ALA A 354 -4.30 -9.35 24.25
N LYS A 355 -4.62 -8.72 25.38
CA LYS A 355 -4.62 -7.26 25.51
C LYS A 355 -3.24 -6.64 25.32
N ARG A 356 -2.18 -7.22 25.92
CA ARG A 356 -0.80 -6.74 25.70
C ARG A 356 -0.37 -6.85 24.24
N GLN A 357 -0.78 -7.89 23.52
CA GLN A 357 -0.55 -8.01 22.07
C GLN A 357 -1.22 -6.88 21.31
N GLN A 358 -2.46 -6.53 21.64
CA GLN A 358 -3.16 -5.40 21.03
C GLN A 358 -2.48 -4.05 21.36
N GLU A 359 -1.97 -3.87 22.58
CA GLU A 359 -1.21 -2.68 22.99
C GLU A 359 0.07 -2.52 22.16
N VAL A 360 0.82 -3.60 21.93
CA VAL A 360 2.01 -3.56 21.08
C VAL A 360 1.67 -3.24 19.61
N ILE A 361 0.59 -3.81 19.08
CA ILE A 361 0.12 -3.51 17.72
C ILE A 361 -0.29 -2.03 17.61
N GLY A 362 -0.99 -1.50 18.61
CA GLY A 362 -1.35 -0.08 18.67
C GLY A 362 -0.12 0.84 18.74
N ALA A 363 0.89 0.45 19.53
CA ALA A 363 2.15 1.17 19.62
C ALA A 363 2.95 1.12 18.31
N LEU A 364 3.00 -0.03 17.65
CA LEU A 364 3.63 -0.19 16.32
C LEU A 364 2.95 0.71 15.28
N ARG A 365 1.61 0.71 15.23
CA ARG A 365 0.87 1.62 14.36
C ARG A 365 1.21 3.08 14.63
N SER A 366 1.23 3.49 15.90
CA SER A 366 1.57 4.86 16.30
C SER A 366 2.99 5.24 15.86
N ARG A 367 3.94 4.29 15.96
CA ARG A 367 5.30 4.48 15.49
C ARG A 367 5.38 4.60 13.97
N LEU A 368 4.70 3.73 13.23
CA LEU A 368 4.63 3.75 11.76
C LEU A 368 3.96 5.02 11.20
N SER A 369 3.14 5.69 11.99
CA SER A 369 2.52 6.98 11.59
C SER A 369 3.50 8.16 11.67
N GLN A 370 4.71 7.98 12.23
CA GLN A 370 5.74 9.01 12.31
C GLN A 370 6.57 9.05 11.02
N PRO A 371 6.91 10.24 10.49
CA PRO A 371 7.67 10.36 9.23
C PRO A 371 9.03 9.67 9.25
N GLU A 372 9.67 9.60 10.44
CA GLU A 372 10.96 8.97 10.63
C GLU A 372 10.90 7.46 10.38
N ALA A 373 9.84 6.80 10.86
CA ALA A 373 9.64 5.36 10.68
C ALA A 373 9.38 4.99 9.22
N LEU A 374 8.77 5.87 8.43
CA LEU A 374 8.54 5.61 7.01
C LEU A 374 9.84 5.41 6.23
N ARG A 375 10.93 6.05 6.66
CA ARG A 375 12.26 5.89 6.01
C ARG A 375 12.89 4.53 6.26
N THR A 376 12.49 3.84 7.32
CA THR A 376 13.03 2.52 7.67
C THR A 376 12.25 1.36 7.06
N ILE A 377 11.06 1.60 6.49
CA ILE A 377 10.20 0.56 5.90
C ILE A 377 10.93 -0.29 4.85
N PRO A 378 11.68 0.25 3.88
CA PRO A 378 12.36 -0.59 2.89
C PRO A 378 13.37 -1.55 3.51
N SER A 379 14.22 -1.06 4.43
CA SER A 379 15.19 -1.91 5.13
C SER A 379 14.52 -2.91 6.08
N LEU A 380 13.39 -2.54 6.68
CA LEU A 380 12.57 -3.42 7.48
C LEU A 380 12.09 -4.61 6.64
N MET A 381 11.50 -4.34 5.47
CA MET A 381 10.99 -5.39 4.58
C MET A 381 12.10 -6.29 4.04
N ASP A 382 13.31 -5.76 3.82
CA ASP A 382 14.47 -6.55 3.44
C ASP A 382 14.86 -7.55 4.55
N ASN A 383 14.76 -7.14 5.81
CA ASN A 383 15.13 -7.96 6.97
C ASN A 383 14.04 -8.96 7.38
N VAL A 384 12.78 -8.67 7.07
CA VAL A 384 11.62 -9.48 7.48
C VAL A 384 11.24 -10.53 6.41
N GLY A 385 11.69 -10.38 5.19
CA GLY A 385 11.19 -10.97 3.94
C GLY A 385 10.87 -12.47 3.87
N THR A 386 11.45 -13.34 4.73
CA THR A 386 11.14 -14.79 4.74
C THR A 386 10.38 -15.24 5.98
N SER A 387 10.24 -14.37 6.96
CA SER A 387 9.70 -14.68 8.28
C SER A 387 8.26 -14.18 8.48
N VAL A 388 7.71 -13.47 7.50
CA VAL A 388 6.30 -13.07 7.41
C VAL A 388 5.68 -13.71 6.17
N GLU A 389 4.60 -14.43 6.35
CA GLU A 389 3.80 -14.99 5.27
C GLU A 389 2.45 -14.26 5.20
N THR A 390 2.02 -13.86 4.02
CA THR A 390 0.75 -13.18 3.81
C THR A 390 0.24 -13.40 2.40
N ASP A 391 -1.08 -13.48 2.23
CA ASP A 391 -1.78 -13.48 0.95
C ASP A 391 -2.34 -12.09 0.60
N PHE A 392 -1.94 -11.05 1.35
CA PHE A 392 -2.40 -9.69 1.11
C PHE A 392 -1.95 -9.19 -0.28
N ASP A 393 -2.91 -8.73 -1.10
CA ASP A 393 -2.58 -8.18 -2.41
C ASP A 393 -1.78 -6.87 -2.25
N PRO A 394 -0.54 -6.84 -2.73
CA PRO A 394 0.31 -5.66 -2.65
C PRO A 394 -0.27 -4.41 -3.34
N ALA A 395 -1.15 -4.58 -4.33
CA ALA A 395 -1.83 -3.45 -4.97
C ALA A 395 -2.65 -2.64 -3.95
N ASN A 396 -3.13 -3.29 -2.90
CA ASN A 396 -3.88 -2.67 -1.82
C ASN A 396 -2.99 -2.08 -0.71
N ALA A 397 -1.66 -2.30 -0.74
CA ALA A 397 -0.75 -1.87 0.32
C ALA A 397 -0.73 -0.34 0.49
N LEU A 398 -0.68 0.42 -0.61
CA LEU A 398 -0.65 1.89 -0.55
C LEU A 398 -1.98 2.50 -0.10
N PRO A 399 -3.16 2.09 -0.62
CA PRO A 399 -4.45 2.47 -0.08
C PRO A 399 -4.58 2.14 1.41
N LEU A 400 -4.16 0.94 1.83
CA LEU A 400 -4.20 0.51 3.21
C LEU A 400 -3.31 1.37 4.12
N ALA A 401 -2.07 1.65 3.71
CA ALA A 401 -1.15 2.49 4.47
C ALA A 401 -1.72 3.91 4.65
N ARG A 402 -2.29 4.51 3.61
CA ARG A 402 -2.94 5.82 3.69
C ARG A 402 -4.12 5.82 4.65
N THR A 403 -4.95 4.78 4.60
CA THR A 403 -6.11 4.66 5.49
C THR A 403 -5.67 4.39 6.92
N GLY A 404 -4.76 3.45 7.13
CA GLY A 404 -4.29 3.03 8.45
C GLY A 404 -3.58 4.16 9.22
N THR A 405 -2.78 4.98 8.54
CA THR A 405 -2.14 6.17 9.15
C THR A 405 -3.14 7.28 9.47
N GLY A 406 -4.28 7.32 8.77
CA GLY A 406 -5.35 8.30 8.97
C GLY A 406 -6.36 7.94 10.06
N VAL A 407 -6.29 6.73 10.66
CA VAL A 407 -7.16 6.34 11.77
C VAL A 407 -6.66 6.99 13.06
N ASP A 408 -7.50 7.71 13.79
CA ASP A 408 -7.16 8.22 15.12
C ASP A 408 -7.04 7.08 16.13
N SER A 409 -6.17 7.21 17.15
CA SER A 409 -6.03 6.20 18.21
C SER A 409 -7.31 6.01 19.02
N SER A 410 -8.10 7.06 19.20
CA SER A 410 -9.41 7.02 19.85
C SER A 410 -10.50 6.32 19.01
N ALA A 411 -10.27 6.16 17.71
CA ALA A 411 -11.15 5.48 16.78
C ALA A 411 -10.82 3.99 16.61
N ILE A 412 -9.95 3.44 17.48
CA ILE A 412 -9.59 2.02 17.51
C ILE A 412 -10.32 1.36 18.66
N THR A 413 -11.15 0.34 18.36
CA THR A 413 -11.80 -0.51 19.35
C THR A 413 -11.07 -1.84 19.47
N SER A 414 -10.72 -2.25 20.68
CA SER A 414 -9.95 -3.47 20.94
C SER A 414 -10.66 -4.37 21.93
N GLU A 415 -11.03 -5.57 21.50
CA GLU A 415 -11.77 -6.54 22.31
C GLU A 415 -11.12 -7.94 22.25
N VAL A 416 -11.53 -8.78 23.20
CA VAL A 416 -11.13 -10.19 23.29
C VAL A 416 -12.38 -11.01 23.48
N LEU A 417 -12.50 -12.21 22.90
CA LEU A 417 -13.58 -13.12 23.27
C LEU A 417 -13.32 -13.69 24.66
N TYR A 418 -14.27 -13.52 25.57
CA TYR A 418 -14.11 -13.94 26.98
C TYR A 418 -14.93 -15.15 27.35
N PRO A 419 -14.43 -15.99 28.29
CA PRO A 419 -15.22 -17.08 28.87
C PRO A 419 -16.26 -16.52 29.84
N CYS A 420 -17.37 -17.22 29.94
CA CYS A 420 -18.37 -16.96 30.98
C CYS A 420 -17.90 -17.49 32.33
N GLY A 421 -18.33 -16.84 33.42
CA GLY A 421 -18.00 -17.23 34.78
C GLY A 421 -16.78 -16.54 35.40
N GLY A 422 -16.13 -15.60 34.69
CA GLY A 422 -15.09 -14.75 35.23
C GLY A 422 -15.53 -13.28 35.38
N ASP A 423 -14.70 -12.46 36.00
CA ASP A 423 -14.87 -10.99 36.07
C ASP A 423 -14.41 -10.34 34.77
N TYR A 424 -15.21 -10.50 33.73
CA TYR A 424 -14.93 -9.95 32.37
C TYR A 424 -16.08 -9.03 31.94
N PRO A 425 -15.82 -8.05 31.06
CA PRO A 425 -16.83 -7.07 30.63
C PRO A 425 -18.01 -7.69 29.87
N HIS A 426 -17.78 -8.83 29.22
CA HIS A 426 -18.80 -9.62 28.49
C HIS A 426 -18.36 -11.08 28.42
N CYS A 427 -19.22 -11.99 27.93
CA CYS A 427 -18.88 -13.40 27.85
C CYS A 427 -19.51 -14.07 26.62
N GLU A 428 -18.68 -14.57 25.73
CA GLU A 428 -19.09 -15.26 24.50
C GLU A 428 -18.75 -16.74 24.48
N LEU A 429 -17.93 -17.19 25.43
CA LEU A 429 -17.40 -18.55 25.44
C LEU A 429 -17.83 -19.29 26.70
N SER A 430 -18.40 -20.49 26.56
CA SER A 430 -18.59 -21.41 27.68
C SER A 430 -17.39 -22.34 27.82
N SER A 431 -16.99 -22.69 29.04
CA SER A 431 -15.89 -23.63 29.28
C SER A 431 -16.46 -24.99 29.73
N ASN A 432 -15.83 -26.09 29.27
CA ASN A 432 -16.07 -27.42 29.77
C ASN A 432 -14.76 -27.96 30.35
N SER A 433 -14.80 -28.35 31.64
CA SER A 433 -13.62 -28.82 32.37
C SER A 433 -13.42 -30.34 32.28
N ASP A 434 -14.39 -31.11 31.77
CA ASP A 434 -14.43 -32.56 31.97
C ASP A 434 -13.49 -33.34 31.02
N ASN A 435 -13.06 -32.77 29.86
CA ASN A 435 -12.22 -33.46 28.87
C ASN A 435 -11.05 -32.63 28.33
N GLY A 436 -10.46 -31.80 29.15
CA GLY A 436 -9.46 -30.85 28.75
C GLY A 436 -10.06 -29.44 28.59
N PHE A 437 -9.18 -28.45 28.46
CA PHE A 437 -9.60 -27.07 28.39
C PHE A 437 -10.07 -26.73 26.97
N TYR A 438 -11.40 -26.65 26.78
CA TYR A 438 -12.06 -26.23 25.56
C TYR A 438 -12.97 -25.04 25.84
N LEU A 439 -13.04 -24.12 24.91
CA LEU A 439 -13.91 -22.95 24.92
C LEU A 439 -14.93 -23.07 23.78
N PHE A 440 -16.20 -23.20 24.13
CA PHE A 440 -17.29 -23.34 23.17
C PHE A 440 -17.94 -21.99 22.89
N PRO A 441 -17.92 -21.48 21.64
CA PRO A 441 -18.49 -20.20 21.32
C PRO A 441 -20.03 -20.23 21.36
N ASP A 442 -20.63 -19.29 22.11
CA ASP A 442 -22.03 -18.95 21.95
C ASP A 442 -22.20 -18.17 20.65
N ARG A 443 -22.72 -18.85 19.64
CA ARG A 443 -22.83 -18.28 18.29
C ARG A 443 -23.55 -16.93 18.28
N ARG A 444 -24.62 -16.75 19.02
CA ARG A 444 -25.37 -15.50 19.04
C ARG A 444 -24.55 -14.38 19.63
N LYS A 445 -23.93 -14.57 20.77
CA LYS A 445 -23.11 -13.56 21.45
C LYS A 445 -21.86 -13.20 20.64
N VAL A 446 -21.20 -14.18 20.03
CA VAL A 446 -20.05 -13.94 19.14
C VAL A 446 -20.46 -13.09 17.96
N LEU A 447 -21.60 -13.38 17.32
CA LEU A 447 -22.10 -12.60 16.18
C LEU A 447 -22.57 -11.19 16.59
N GLU A 448 -23.17 -11.04 17.78
CA GLU A 448 -23.54 -9.73 18.34
C GLU A 448 -22.28 -8.85 18.56
N LEU A 449 -21.22 -9.41 19.15
CA LEU A 449 -19.94 -8.70 19.33
C LEU A 449 -19.26 -8.40 17.99
N ALA A 450 -19.22 -9.37 17.08
CA ALA A 450 -18.70 -9.18 15.73
C ALA A 450 -19.45 -8.06 14.99
N ALA A 451 -20.78 -8.00 15.13
CA ALA A 451 -21.58 -6.93 14.56
C ALA A 451 -21.23 -5.56 15.15
N GLN A 452 -20.86 -5.49 16.43
CA GLN A 452 -20.42 -4.23 17.04
C GLN A 452 -19.04 -3.76 16.52
N LEU A 453 -18.14 -4.67 16.24
CA LEU A 453 -16.76 -4.37 15.90
C LEU A 453 -16.52 -4.21 14.40
N PHE A 454 -17.20 -5.02 13.58
CA PHE A 454 -16.84 -5.21 12.18
C PHE A 454 -17.88 -4.71 11.19
N TYR A 455 -19.07 -4.27 11.64
CA TYR A 455 -20.05 -3.72 10.72
C TYR A 455 -19.99 -2.21 10.63
N ASP A 456 -20.43 -1.72 9.47
CA ASP A 456 -20.39 -0.30 9.16
C ASP A 456 -21.29 0.49 10.11
N PRO A 457 -20.74 1.45 10.87
CA PRO A 457 -21.52 2.28 11.77
C PRO A 457 -22.60 3.11 11.06
N ARG A 458 -22.43 3.43 9.76
CA ARG A 458 -23.44 4.17 9.00
C ARG A 458 -24.71 3.39 8.78
N ILE A 459 -24.61 2.06 8.56
CA ILE A 459 -25.80 1.21 8.45
C ILE A 459 -26.64 1.29 9.72
N ARG A 460 -25.97 1.28 10.88
CA ARG A 460 -26.66 1.45 12.18
C ARG A 460 -27.21 2.87 12.38
N GLN A 461 -26.46 3.91 11.97
CA GLN A 461 -26.92 5.30 12.07
C GLN A 461 -28.12 5.57 11.17
N GLU A 462 -28.11 5.01 9.96
CA GLU A 462 -29.29 5.10 9.09
C GLU A 462 -30.47 4.35 9.67
N ALA A 463 -30.25 3.27 10.44
CA ALA A 463 -31.30 2.44 11.05
C ALA A 463 -32.44 2.10 10.07
N ALA A 464 -32.10 1.78 8.83
CA ALA A 464 -33.05 1.51 7.78
C ALA A 464 -33.89 0.27 8.09
N GLN A 465 -35.20 0.38 7.95
CA GLN A 465 -36.12 -0.75 8.02
C GLN A 465 -36.11 -1.50 6.69
N VAL A 466 -35.58 -2.74 6.70
CA VAL A 466 -35.39 -3.56 5.50
C VAL A 466 -36.36 -4.73 5.52
N GLU A 467 -37.16 -4.87 4.49
CA GLU A 467 -37.99 -6.04 4.22
C GLU A 467 -37.37 -6.91 3.12
N ILE A 468 -37.31 -8.22 3.31
CA ILE A 468 -36.87 -9.16 2.30
C ILE A 468 -38.09 -9.79 1.64
N GLN A 469 -38.20 -9.67 0.33
CA GLN A 469 -39.33 -10.16 -0.43
C GLN A 469 -38.92 -11.31 -1.36
N ASN A 470 -39.55 -12.47 -1.22
CA ASN A 470 -39.40 -13.57 -2.19
C ASN A 470 -40.19 -13.25 -3.44
N SER A 471 -39.53 -13.01 -4.56
CA SER A 471 -40.12 -12.64 -5.84
C SER A 471 -39.84 -13.69 -6.93
N GLY A 472 -39.93 -14.96 -6.56
CA GLY A 472 -39.74 -16.10 -7.46
C GLY A 472 -38.44 -16.86 -7.29
N ALA A 473 -37.69 -16.59 -6.21
CA ALA A 473 -36.57 -17.42 -5.82
C ALA A 473 -37.03 -18.76 -5.20
N ARG A 474 -36.08 -19.70 -5.08
CA ARG A 474 -36.32 -20.99 -4.43
C ARG A 474 -36.90 -20.78 -3.01
N ALA A 475 -37.83 -21.63 -2.61
CA ALA A 475 -38.40 -21.59 -1.27
C ALA A 475 -37.29 -21.62 -0.20
N GLY A 476 -37.40 -20.74 0.78
CA GLY A 476 -36.41 -20.55 1.85
C GLY A 476 -35.28 -19.56 1.54
N SER A 477 -35.00 -19.21 0.27
CA SER A 477 -33.90 -18.31 -0.09
C SER A 477 -34.03 -16.91 0.53
N ALA A 478 -35.23 -16.32 0.51
CA ALA A 478 -35.46 -15.00 1.12
C ALA A 478 -35.25 -15.02 2.64
N ARG A 479 -35.65 -16.12 3.30
CA ARG A 479 -35.40 -16.30 4.75
C ARG A 479 -33.92 -16.42 5.05
N ASP A 480 -33.18 -17.23 4.30
CA ASP A 480 -31.72 -17.36 4.43
C ASP A 480 -31.02 -16.01 4.23
N VAL A 481 -31.43 -15.23 3.23
CA VAL A 481 -30.91 -13.87 3.01
C VAL A 481 -31.22 -12.96 4.20
N ALA A 482 -32.45 -12.99 4.70
CA ALA A 482 -32.86 -12.19 5.87
C ALA A 482 -32.02 -12.51 7.12
N ASP A 483 -31.87 -13.80 7.43
CA ASP A 483 -31.11 -14.25 8.59
C ASP A 483 -29.64 -13.83 8.50
N ARG A 484 -29.02 -13.93 7.32
CA ARG A 484 -27.63 -13.50 7.09
C ARG A 484 -27.44 -11.98 7.14
N LEU A 485 -28.40 -11.22 6.61
CA LEU A 485 -28.35 -9.76 6.67
C LEU A 485 -28.61 -9.23 8.09
N ALA A 486 -29.52 -9.87 8.84
CA ALA A 486 -29.74 -9.54 10.25
C ALA A 486 -28.46 -9.71 11.09
N LEU A 487 -27.69 -10.77 10.83
CA LEU A 487 -26.39 -11.00 11.45
C LEU A 487 -25.34 -9.93 11.11
N ARG A 488 -25.56 -9.15 10.04
CA ARG A 488 -24.71 -8.03 9.59
C ARG A 488 -25.23 -6.65 9.99
N ALA A 489 -26.04 -6.61 11.05
CA ALA A 489 -26.63 -5.39 11.61
C ALA A 489 -27.57 -4.60 10.67
N TYR A 490 -28.08 -5.23 9.59
CA TYR A 490 -29.19 -4.65 8.85
C TYR A 490 -30.49 -4.79 9.63
N GLY A 491 -31.29 -3.74 9.68
CA GLY A 491 -32.57 -3.71 10.39
C GLY A 491 -33.67 -4.49 9.67
N ILE A 492 -33.59 -5.82 9.66
CA ILE A 492 -34.57 -6.68 8.99
C ILE A 492 -35.86 -6.69 9.79
N ILE A 493 -36.95 -6.21 9.20
CA ILE A 493 -38.26 -6.14 9.85
C ILE A 493 -39.20 -7.29 9.46
N GLY A 494 -38.94 -7.99 8.36
CA GLY A 494 -39.76 -9.13 7.95
C GLY A 494 -39.33 -9.77 6.64
N VAL A 495 -39.94 -10.93 6.38
CA VAL A 495 -39.82 -11.65 5.11
C VAL A 495 -41.23 -11.86 4.57
N THR A 496 -41.45 -11.46 3.32
CA THR A 496 -42.77 -11.53 2.66
C THR A 496 -42.64 -12.21 1.29
N ASP A 497 -43.77 -12.64 0.74
CA ASP A 497 -43.86 -13.10 -0.64
C ASP A 497 -44.37 -11.97 -1.54
N GLY A 498 -43.76 -11.82 -2.71
CA GLY A 498 -44.10 -10.81 -3.69
C GLY A 498 -44.38 -11.40 -5.06
N ALA A 499 -44.86 -10.55 -5.97
CA ALA A 499 -45.00 -10.94 -7.38
C ALA A 499 -43.64 -11.31 -7.97
N SER A 500 -43.63 -12.27 -8.90
CA SER A 500 -42.42 -12.72 -9.59
C SER A 500 -41.73 -11.54 -10.28
N ALA A 501 -40.48 -11.27 -9.91
CA ALA A 501 -39.68 -10.17 -10.42
C ALA A 501 -38.19 -10.51 -10.35
N LYS A 502 -37.36 -9.75 -11.05
CA LYS A 502 -35.91 -9.84 -10.92
C LYS A 502 -35.43 -9.32 -9.55
N SER A 503 -34.30 -9.83 -9.11
CA SER A 503 -33.65 -9.37 -7.88
C SER A 503 -33.27 -7.91 -7.98
N ALA A 504 -33.64 -7.11 -6.95
CA ALA A 504 -33.34 -5.69 -6.88
C ALA A 504 -33.43 -5.19 -5.44
N VAL A 505 -32.74 -4.12 -5.14
CA VAL A 505 -32.94 -3.32 -3.93
C VAL A 505 -33.88 -2.15 -4.28
N VAL A 506 -35.08 -2.16 -3.73
CA VAL A 506 -36.07 -1.08 -3.94
C VAL A 506 -35.95 -0.07 -2.82
N LEU A 507 -35.36 1.09 -3.12
CA LEU A 507 -35.20 2.21 -2.18
C LEU A 507 -36.49 3.06 -2.16
N ARG A 508 -37.19 3.05 -1.03
CA ARG A 508 -38.42 3.83 -0.80
C ARG A 508 -38.14 5.14 -0.04
N ASN A 509 -37.16 5.10 0.86
CA ASN A 509 -36.71 6.27 1.60
C ASN A 509 -35.31 6.68 1.16
N THR A 510 -35.20 7.78 0.43
CA THR A 510 -33.92 8.24 -0.16
C THR A 510 -32.87 8.61 0.87
N SER A 511 -33.26 8.93 2.14
CA SER A 511 -32.31 9.17 3.21
C SER A 511 -31.53 7.92 3.63
N LYS A 512 -31.95 6.71 3.21
CA LYS A 512 -31.34 5.41 3.49
C LYS A 512 -30.54 4.87 2.31
N ARG A 513 -30.09 5.78 1.44
CA ARG A 513 -29.37 5.46 0.20
C ARG A 513 -28.11 4.65 0.45
N TYR A 514 -27.35 4.98 1.48
CA TYR A 514 -26.11 4.28 1.80
C TYR A 514 -26.38 2.81 2.15
N THR A 515 -27.37 2.54 3.02
CA THR A 515 -27.76 1.16 3.34
C THR A 515 -28.21 0.40 2.09
N ALA A 516 -28.95 1.04 1.17
CA ALA A 516 -29.37 0.41 -0.07
C ALA A 516 -28.16 0.07 -0.99
N ASP A 517 -27.18 0.96 -1.08
CA ASP A 517 -25.97 0.72 -1.87
C ASP A 517 -25.15 -0.45 -1.29
N GLN A 518 -25.05 -0.56 0.04
CA GLN A 518 -24.37 -1.68 0.69
C GLN A 518 -25.12 -3.01 0.53
N LEU A 519 -26.45 -2.99 0.61
CA LEU A 519 -27.27 -4.18 0.35
C LEU A 519 -27.11 -4.69 -1.09
N ALA A 520 -27.12 -3.77 -2.07
CA ALA A 520 -26.94 -4.12 -3.47
C ALA A 520 -25.58 -4.80 -3.71
N ARG A 521 -24.52 -4.27 -3.13
CA ARG A 521 -23.17 -4.86 -3.21
C ARG A 521 -23.10 -6.21 -2.52
N ALA A 522 -23.61 -6.32 -1.29
CA ALA A 522 -23.61 -7.57 -0.53
C ALA A 522 -24.35 -8.71 -1.24
N LEU A 523 -25.34 -8.38 -2.04
CA LEU A 523 -26.20 -9.33 -2.77
C LEU A 523 -25.77 -9.56 -4.23
N GLY A 524 -24.51 -9.32 -4.57
CA GLY A 524 -23.97 -9.61 -5.90
C GLY A 524 -24.18 -8.48 -6.92
N ASN A 525 -24.17 -7.24 -6.45
CA ASN A 525 -24.37 -6.03 -7.26
C ASN A 525 -25.73 -6.01 -7.99
N ILE A 526 -26.79 -6.44 -7.30
CA ILE A 526 -28.13 -6.35 -7.84
C ILE A 526 -28.54 -4.87 -8.03
N PRO A 527 -29.39 -4.56 -9.03
CA PRO A 527 -29.77 -3.17 -9.33
C PRO A 527 -30.53 -2.51 -8.18
N ILE A 528 -30.38 -1.19 -8.07
CA ILE A 528 -31.14 -0.36 -7.14
C ILE A 528 -32.23 0.37 -7.92
N GLU A 529 -33.48 0.16 -7.52
CA GLU A 529 -34.64 0.84 -8.04
C GLU A 529 -35.15 1.86 -7.02
N THR A 530 -35.48 3.07 -7.42
CA THR A 530 -36.10 4.05 -6.53
C THR A 530 -37.60 4.04 -6.71
N ALA A 531 -38.33 3.71 -5.67
CA ALA A 531 -39.80 3.77 -5.71
C ALA A 531 -40.29 5.19 -5.42
N SER A 532 -41.15 5.72 -6.27
CA SER A 532 -41.84 6.98 -6.04
C SER A 532 -43.00 6.75 -5.07
N GLY A 533 -42.88 7.23 -3.81
CA GLY A 533 -43.99 7.20 -2.87
C GLY A 533 -43.56 7.00 -1.42
N GLY A 534 -43.53 8.09 -0.63
CA GLY A 534 -43.45 8.04 0.82
C GLY A 534 -44.78 7.59 1.42
N GLY A 535 -44.87 6.30 1.78
CA GLY A 535 -45.99 5.71 2.54
C GLY A 535 -45.46 5.02 3.78
N SER A 536 -46.33 4.72 4.74
CA SER A 536 -46.04 3.88 5.89
C SER A 536 -45.55 2.48 5.42
N GLY A 537 -44.37 2.05 5.78
CA GLY A 537 -43.77 0.75 5.40
C GLY A 537 -42.25 0.76 5.45
N PRO A 538 -41.59 -0.32 5.01
CA PRO A 538 -40.14 -0.44 5.06
C PRO A 538 -39.44 0.69 4.25
N ASP A 539 -38.27 1.11 4.71
CA ASP A 539 -37.44 2.08 4.00
C ASP A 539 -36.84 1.48 2.72
N ILE A 540 -36.52 0.16 2.78
CA ILE A 540 -35.91 -0.60 1.71
C ILE A 540 -36.62 -1.95 1.59
N ILE A 541 -36.92 -2.36 0.36
CA ILE A 541 -37.37 -3.72 0.04
C ILE A 541 -36.30 -4.40 -0.79
N VAL A 542 -35.80 -5.55 -0.32
CA VAL A 542 -34.87 -6.40 -1.07
C VAL A 542 -35.68 -7.51 -1.73
N ARG A 543 -35.85 -7.43 -3.03
CA ARG A 543 -36.49 -8.47 -3.84
C ARG A 543 -35.48 -9.56 -4.22
N ILE A 544 -35.81 -10.80 -3.93
CA ILE A 544 -35.02 -11.98 -4.29
C ILE A 544 -35.78 -12.75 -5.36
N GLY A 545 -35.35 -12.60 -6.59
CA GLY A 545 -35.94 -13.23 -7.78
C GLY A 545 -35.29 -14.58 -8.12
N SER A 546 -35.80 -15.22 -9.19
CA SER A 546 -35.20 -16.45 -9.72
C SER A 546 -33.79 -16.29 -10.30
N ASP A 547 -33.38 -15.06 -10.56
CA ASP A 547 -32.05 -14.66 -11.04
C ASP A 547 -31.03 -14.44 -9.90
N PHE A 548 -31.44 -14.58 -8.65
CA PHE A 548 -30.54 -14.41 -7.50
C PHE A 548 -29.46 -15.48 -7.46
N ARG A 549 -28.20 -15.05 -7.47
CA ARG A 549 -27.01 -15.93 -7.50
C ARG A 549 -26.34 -16.12 -6.14
N GLY A 550 -26.82 -15.45 -5.10
CA GLY A 550 -26.21 -15.48 -3.76
C GLY A 550 -25.55 -14.16 -3.37
N PHE A 551 -24.86 -14.19 -2.26
CA PHE A 551 -24.06 -13.05 -1.79
C PHE A 551 -22.82 -12.88 -2.65
N ALA A 552 -22.36 -11.62 -2.82
CA ALA A 552 -21.16 -11.29 -3.60
C ALA A 552 -19.89 -11.94 -3.03
N THR A 553 -19.84 -12.11 -1.72
CA THR A 553 -18.86 -12.90 -1.00
C THR A 553 -19.57 -14.12 -0.43
N ASP A 554 -19.31 -15.29 -1.00
CA ASP A 554 -19.92 -16.54 -0.55
C ASP A 554 -19.27 -16.97 0.78
N LEU A 555 -19.78 -16.42 1.88
CA LEU A 555 -19.38 -16.80 3.25
C LEU A 555 -19.93 -18.17 3.68
N THR A 556 -20.42 -18.99 2.74
CA THR A 556 -21.24 -20.15 3.07
C THR A 556 -20.93 -21.43 2.30
N ARG A 557 -19.81 -21.49 1.62
CA ARG A 557 -19.29 -22.77 1.14
C ARG A 557 -18.18 -23.32 1.98
#